data_1beb0a94d5c785e9ed3defed8a274d80
#
_entry.id   1beb0a94d5c785e9ed3defed8a274d80
#
_cell.length_a   1.000
_cell.length_b   1.000
_cell.length_c   1.000
_cell.angle_alpha   90.00
_cell.angle_beta   90.00
_cell.angle_gamma   90.00
#
_symmetry.space_group_name_H-M   'P 1'
#
loop_
_entity.id
_entity.type
_entity.pdbx_description
1 polymer ?
#
loop_
_entity_poly.entity_id
_entity_poly.type
_entity_poly.pdbx_seq_one_letter_code
_entity_poly.pdbx_strand_id
1 'polypeptide(L)'
;MIFDIGGVLVELGRFRFLEKKGFTGERADRVMSATMRSKDWVQLDLNNLSEDEILQLFINNDSEMEEEIRHMFRDVEGIVERRDSTLAWLRRVKESGRRILYLSNYSPKVIRDCPDALYFLPELEGGLFSCDVHMVKPDPDFYKMLIDKYELDPCRCVFIDDLEANTEAAAALGMHTIHFKTPEQAEADLEKLLGH
;
A
#
# COMPACT_ATOMS: atom_id res chain seq x y z
N MET A 1 9.09 11.05 9.11
CA MET A 1 7.96 10.09 9.14
C MET A 1 7.89 9.42 7.80
N ILE A 2 7.71 8.11 7.77
CA ILE A 2 7.57 7.31 6.54
C ILE A 2 6.26 6.55 6.67
N PHE A 3 5.37 6.71 5.70
CA PHE A 3 4.06 6.08 5.70
C PHE A 3 3.95 5.02 4.61
N ASP A 4 3.36 3.88 4.92
CA ASP A 4 2.68 3.12 3.89
C ASP A 4 1.45 3.88 3.38
N ILE A 5 0.97 3.51 2.19
CA ILE A 5 -0.23 4.10 1.59
C ILE A 5 -1.42 3.15 1.74
N GLY A 6 -1.29 1.90 1.27
CA GLY A 6 -2.38 0.93 1.31
C GLY A 6 -2.80 0.59 2.73
N GLY A 7 -4.08 0.75 3.09
CA GLY A 7 -4.55 0.48 4.46
C GLY A 7 -4.19 1.55 5.50
N VAL A 8 -3.19 2.39 5.23
CA VAL A 8 -2.76 3.49 6.14
C VAL A 8 -3.31 4.84 5.69
N LEU A 9 -2.87 5.34 4.54
CA LEU A 9 -3.31 6.64 4.00
C LEU A 9 -4.54 6.54 3.10
N VAL A 10 -4.84 5.35 2.57
CA VAL A 10 -6.06 5.03 1.83
C VAL A 10 -6.78 3.84 2.46
N GLU A 11 -8.05 3.69 2.17
CA GLU A 11 -8.83 2.52 2.58
C GLU A 11 -8.73 1.42 1.52
N LEU A 12 -8.65 0.16 1.97
CA LEU A 12 -8.69 -1.00 1.09
C LEU A 12 -10.16 -1.38 0.84
N GLY A 13 -10.67 -1.02 -0.33
CA GLY A 13 -12.07 -1.24 -0.73
C GLY A 13 -12.35 -2.61 -1.37
N ARG A 14 -11.49 -3.61 -1.22
CA ARG A 14 -11.49 -4.89 -1.98
C ARG A 14 -12.85 -5.58 -2.06
N PHE A 15 -13.57 -5.70 -0.94
CA PHE A 15 -14.90 -6.33 -0.93
C PHE A 15 -15.93 -5.46 -1.63
N ARG A 16 -16.01 -4.17 -1.31
CA ARG A 16 -16.92 -3.20 -1.95
C ARG A 16 -16.67 -3.12 -3.46
N PHE A 17 -15.40 -3.18 -3.87
CA PHE A 17 -15.01 -3.23 -5.26
C PHE A 17 -15.59 -4.45 -5.97
N LEU A 18 -15.48 -5.66 -5.39
CA LEU A 18 -16.04 -6.88 -5.98
C LEU A 18 -17.57 -6.83 -6.02
N GLU A 19 -18.22 -6.31 -4.99
CA GLU A 19 -19.67 -6.10 -4.99
C GLU A 19 -20.12 -5.15 -6.10
N LYS A 20 -19.45 -4.04 -6.30
CA LYS A 20 -19.68 -3.09 -7.41
C LYS A 20 -19.50 -3.74 -8.79
N LYS A 21 -18.58 -4.71 -8.91
CA LYS A 21 -18.38 -5.53 -10.11
C LYS A 21 -19.43 -6.66 -10.25
N GLY A 22 -20.37 -6.78 -9.31
CA GLY A 22 -21.44 -7.80 -9.33
C GLY A 22 -21.01 -9.16 -8.77
N PHE A 23 -19.90 -9.23 -8.04
CA PHE A 23 -19.43 -10.45 -7.41
C PHE A 23 -19.80 -10.48 -5.93
N THR A 24 -20.50 -11.52 -5.51
CA THR A 24 -20.93 -11.74 -4.11
C THR A 24 -20.79 -13.21 -3.72
N GLY A 25 -20.77 -13.49 -2.41
CA GLY A 25 -20.69 -14.85 -1.87
C GLY A 25 -19.50 -15.62 -2.39
N GLU A 26 -19.68 -16.91 -2.67
CA GLU A 26 -18.62 -17.83 -3.13
C GLU A 26 -17.91 -17.33 -4.40
N ARG A 27 -18.66 -16.69 -5.31
CA ARG A 27 -18.07 -16.13 -6.53
C ARG A 27 -17.05 -15.02 -6.23
N ALA A 28 -17.37 -14.13 -5.30
CA ALA A 28 -16.43 -13.09 -4.84
C ALA A 28 -15.20 -13.69 -4.15
N ASP A 29 -15.41 -14.72 -3.30
CA ASP A 29 -14.30 -15.39 -2.61
C ASP A 29 -13.37 -16.12 -3.57
N ARG A 30 -13.89 -16.76 -4.61
CA ARG A 30 -13.08 -17.40 -5.66
C ARG A 30 -12.25 -16.37 -6.43
N VAL A 31 -12.87 -15.28 -6.91
CA VAL A 31 -12.15 -14.19 -7.60
C VAL A 31 -11.08 -13.59 -6.69
N MET A 32 -11.42 -13.30 -5.42
CA MET A 32 -10.48 -12.76 -4.44
C MET A 32 -9.28 -13.70 -4.23
N SER A 33 -9.52 -15.01 -4.13
CA SER A 33 -8.50 -16.02 -3.90
C SER A 33 -7.58 -16.20 -5.11
N ALA A 34 -8.15 -16.17 -6.32
CA ALA A 34 -7.40 -16.27 -7.56
C ALA A 34 -6.54 -15.02 -7.85
N THR A 35 -6.90 -13.87 -7.28
CA THR A 35 -6.28 -12.57 -7.60
C THR A 35 -5.64 -11.91 -6.38
N MET A 36 -6.36 -11.06 -5.64
CA MET A 36 -5.86 -10.18 -4.58
C MET A 36 -5.27 -10.92 -3.36
N ARG A 37 -5.69 -12.17 -3.11
CA ARG A 37 -5.15 -13.05 -2.05
C ARG A 37 -4.10 -14.03 -2.58
N SER A 38 -3.92 -14.12 -3.90
CA SER A 38 -2.92 -15.00 -4.48
C SER A 38 -1.51 -14.46 -4.25
N LYS A 39 -0.54 -15.38 -4.27
CA LYS A 39 0.89 -15.01 -4.26
C LYS A 39 1.30 -14.19 -5.50
N ASP A 40 0.49 -14.23 -6.56
CA ASP A 40 0.82 -13.57 -7.83
C ASP A 40 0.41 -12.09 -7.84
N TRP A 41 -0.40 -11.62 -6.85
CA TRP A 41 -0.74 -10.20 -6.73
C TRP A 41 0.47 -9.29 -6.63
N VAL A 42 1.53 -9.76 -5.97
CA VAL A 42 2.79 -9.02 -5.83
C VAL A 42 3.46 -8.68 -7.17
N GLN A 43 3.16 -9.42 -8.25
CA GLN A 43 3.69 -9.12 -9.58
C GLN A 43 3.21 -7.77 -10.13
N LEU A 44 2.00 -7.33 -9.72
CA LEU A 44 1.53 -5.97 -10.01
C LEU A 44 2.42 -4.91 -9.34
N ASP A 45 2.78 -5.15 -8.07
CA ASP A 45 3.58 -4.22 -7.28
C ASP A 45 5.06 -4.22 -7.70
N LEU A 46 5.56 -5.35 -8.19
CA LEU A 46 6.91 -5.47 -8.75
C LEU A 46 7.04 -4.86 -10.15
N ASN A 47 5.95 -4.83 -10.93
CA ASN A 47 5.93 -4.30 -12.30
C ASN A 47 7.00 -4.91 -13.23
N ASN A 48 7.31 -6.20 -13.06
CA ASN A 48 8.26 -6.94 -13.89
C ASN A 48 7.58 -7.68 -15.06
N LEU A 49 6.26 -7.82 -14.99
CA LEU A 49 5.43 -8.49 -15.99
C LEU A 49 4.41 -7.50 -16.56
N SER A 50 3.99 -7.74 -17.79
CA SER A 50 2.87 -7.01 -18.40
C SER A 50 1.53 -7.35 -17.70
N GLU A 51 0.53 -6.46 -17.84
CA GLU A 51 -0.81 -6.72 -17.31
C GLU A 51 -1.41 -8.02 -17.89
N ASP A 52 -1.14 -8.35 -19.15
CA ASP A 52 -1.62 -9.60 -19.77
C ASP A 52 -0.97 -10.84 -19.17
N GLU A 53 0.33 -10.80 -18.89
CA GLU A 53 1.04 -11.90 -18.22
C GLU A 53 0.51 -12.11 -16.78
N ILE A 54 0.28 -11.02 -16.04
CA ILE A 54 -0.29 -11.08 -14.69
C ILE A 54 -1.73 -11.60 -14.73
N LEU A 55 -2.54 -11.13 -15.68
CA LEU A 55 -3.89 -11.64 -15.89
C LEU A 55 -3.90 -13.14 -16.13
N GLN A 56 -2.94 -13.65 -16.94
CA GLN A 56 -2.82 -15.09 -17.18
C GLN A 56 -2.43 -15.85 -15.92
N LEU A 57 -1.58 -15.30 -15.04
CA LEU A 57 -1.30 -15.92 -13.73
C LEU A 57 -2.58 -16.05 -12.88
N PHE A 58 -3.39 -15.00 -12.84
CA PHE A 58 -4.66 -15.04 -12.11
C PHE A 58 -5.65 -16.07 -12.68
N ILE A 59 -5.76 -16.16 -14.00
CA ILE A 59 -6.61 -17.17 -14.67
C ILE A 59 -6.09 -18.58 -14.36
N ASN A 60 -4.79 -18.79 -14.33
CA ASN A 60 -4.20 -20.10 -14.00
C ASN A 60 -4.47 -20.51 -12.55
N ASN A 61 -4.71 -19.57 -11.62
CA ASN A 61 -5.09 -19.86 -10.24
C ASN A 61 -6.52 -20.40 -10.12
N ASP A 62 -7.43 -20.02 -11.02
CA ASP A 62 -8.79 -20.54 -11.10
C ASP A 62 -9.37 -20.36 -12.52
N SER A 63 -9.07 -21.34 -13.40
CA SER A 63 -9.46 -21.28 -14.81
C SER A 63 -10.97 -21.36 -15.05
N GLU A 64 -11.76 -21.87 -14.10
CA GLU A 64 -13.21 -21.86 -14.20
C GLU A 64 -13.82 -20.46 -14.01
N MET A 65 -13.04 -19.54 -13.43
CA MET A 65 -13.43 -18.15 -13.17
C MET A 65 -12.79 -17.15 -14.16
N GLU A 66 -12.34 -17.63 -15.32
CA GLU A 66 -11.63 -16.79 -16.29
C GLU A 66 -12.40 -15.52 -16.68
N GLU A 67 -13.69 -15.61 -16.98
CA GLU A 67 -14.50 -14.47 -17.39
C GLU A 67 -14.63 -13.42 -16.27
N GLU A 68 -14.82 -13.88 -15.04
CA GLU A 68 -14.91 -13.04 -13.85
C GLU A 68 -13.60 -12.35 -13.54
N ILE A 69 -12.48 -13.10 -13.63
CA ILE A 69 -11.13 -12.57 -13.41
C ILE A 69 -10.81 -11.51 -14.45
N ARG A 70 -11.11 -11.75 -15.74
CA ARG A 70 -10.97 -10.76 -16.81
C ARG A 70 -11.84 -9.53 -16.58
N HIS A 71 -13.09 -9.72 -16.14
CA HIS A 71 -14.01 -8.63 -15.84
C HIS A 71 -13.51 -7.79 -14.65
N MET A 72 -13.05 -8.45 -13.57
CA MET A 72 -12.47 -7.78 -12.40
C MET A 72 -11.22 -6.99 -12.79
N PHE A 73 -10.32 -7.59 -13.55
CA PHE A 73 -9.01 -7.01 -13.87
C PHE A 73 -9.02 -5.94 -14.96
N ARG A 74 -10.10 -5.78 -15.73
CA ARG A 74 -10.23 -4.77 -16.79
C ARG A 74 -9.91 -3.37 -16.29
N ASP A 75 -10.50 -2.99 -15.17
CA ASP A 75 -10.19 -1.81 -14.38
C ASP A 75 -10.28 -2.16 -12.89
N VAL A 76 -9.51 -1.49 -12.07
CA VAL A 76 -9.51 -1.71 -10.61
C VAL A 76 -9.96 -0.47 -9.84
N GLU A 77 -10.75 0.41 -10.46
CA GLU A 77 -11.34 1.59 -9.81
C GLU A 77 -12.16 1.19 -8.58
N GLY A 78 -11.79 1.76 -7.42
CA GLY A 78 -12.43 1.48 -6.13
C GLY A 78 -11.82 0.31 -5.35
N ILE A 79 -10.72 -0.31 -5.83
CA ILE A 79 -9.98 -1.31 -5.05
C ILE A 79 -9.27 -0.66 -3.85
N VAL A 80 -8.89 0.60 -4.01
CA VAL A 80 -8.49 1.52 -2.95
C VAL A 80 -9.39 2.74 -2.99
N GLU A 81 -9.73 3.27 -1.83
CA GLU A 81 -10.64 4.40 -1.69
C GLU A 81 -9.98 5.49 -0.83
N ARG A 82 -10.43 6.72 -1.04
CA ARG A 82 -9.99 7.87 -0.28
C ARG A 82 -10.32 7.69 1.20
N ARG A 83 -9.35 8.00 2.08
CA ARG A 83 -9.57 8.14 3.52
C ARG A 83 -9.67 9.62 3.86
N ASP A 84 -10.82 10.10 4.25
CA ASP A 84 -11.07 11.54 4.46
C ASP A 84 -10.20 12.18 5.55
N SER A 85 -9.78 11.40 6.56
CA SER A 85 -8.92 11.88 7.65
C SER A 85 -7.46 12.11 7.24
N THR A 86 -7.00 11.57 6.12
CA THR A 86 -5.59 11.55 5.71
C THR A 86 -4.98 12.94 5.60
N LEU A 87 -5.61 13.88 4.89
CA LEU A 87 -5.05 15.23 4.74
C LEU A 87 -4.89 15.96 6.07
N ALA A 88 -5.89 15.86 6.94
CA ALA A 88 -5.83 16.51 8.25
C ALA A 88 -4.71 15.91 9.10
N TRP A 89 -4.50 14.59 9.04
CA TRP A 89 -3.43 13.90 9.74
C TRP A 89 -2.05 14.31 9.21
N LEU A 90 -1.83 14.24 7.89
CA LEU A 90 -0.55 14.64 7.29
C LEU A 90 -0.18 16.09 7.59
N ARG A 91 -1.17 17.02 7.57
CA ARG A 91 -0.94 18.42 7.90
C ARG A 91 -0.50 18.62 9.35
N ARG A 92 -1.15 17.94 10.31
CA ARG A 92 -0.71 17.96 11.72
C ARG A 92 0.74 17.47 11.88
N VAL A 93 1.10 16.38 11.19
CA VAL A 93 2.48 15.87 11.21
C VAL A 93 3.45 16.89 10.63
N LYS A 94 3.09 17.54 9.52
CA LYS A 94 3.91 18.57 8.85
C LYS A 94 4.08 19.83 9.71
N GLU A 95 3.01 20.29 10.34
CA GLU A 95 3.02 21.45 11.28
C GLU A 95 3.94 21.21 12.48
N SER A 96 4.18 19.96 12.86
CA SER A 96 5.17 19.60 13.89
C SER A 96 6.63 19.67 13.41
N GLY A 97 6.89 20.14 12.19
CA GLY A 97 8.23 20.31 11.60
C GLY A 97 8.87 19.00 11.09
N ARG A 98 8.09 17.95 10.90
CA ARG A 98 8.59 16.66 10.46
C ARG A 98 8.49 16.51 8.94
N ARG A 99 9.52 15.91 8.35
CA ARG A 99 9.48 15.46 6.96
C ARG A 99 8.52 14.28 6.83
N ILE A 100 7.76 14.25 5.74
CA ILE A 100 6.78 13.20 5.46
C ILE A 100 7.12 12.55 4.13
N LEU A 101 7.42 11.25 4.17
CA LEU A 101 7.74 10.41 3.02
C LEU A 101 6.79 9.20 2.97
N TYR A 102 6.78 8.51 1.83
CA TYR A 102 6.08 7.23 1.71
C TYR A 102 7.00 6.11 1.22
N LEU A 103 6.68 4.87 1.60
CA LEU A 103 7.25 3.64 1.07
C LEU A 103 6.12 2.62 0.93
N SER A 104 5.70 2.33 -0.29
CA SER A 104 4.48 1.56 -0.50
C SER A 104 4.61 0.53 -1.62
N ASN A 105 4.10 -0.68 -1.35
CA ASN A 105 3.84 -1.66 -2.38
C ASN A 105 2.62 -1.21 -3.17
N TYR A 106 2.84 -0.74 -4.41
CA TYR A 106 1.79 -0.12 -5.21
C TYR A 106 2.04 -0.35 -6.69
N SER A 107 1.00 -0.66 -7.44
CA SER A 107 1.13 -0.98 -8.86
C SER A 107 0.76 0.20 -9.78
N PRO A 108 1.35 0.27 -11.00
CA PRO A 108 0.99 1.29 -11.98
C PRO A 108 -0.51 1.24 -12.33
N LYS A 109 -1.09 0.03 -12.33
CA LYS A 109 -2.51 -0.16 -12.60
C LYS A 109 -3.40 0.53 -11.56
N VAL A 110 -3.09 0.35 -10.27
CA VAL A 110 -3.85 1.01 -9.19
C VAL A 110 -3.65 2.53 -9.21
N ILE A 111 -2.43 3.00 -9.48
CA ILE A 111 -2.14 4.45 -9.64
C ILE A 111 -3.00 5.06 -10.76
N ARG A 112 -3.07 4.39 -11.91
CA ARG A 112 -3.82 4.84 -13.07
C ARG A 112 -5.34 4.79 -12.86
N ASP A 113 -5.84 3.69 -12.29
CA ASP A 113 -7.27 3.42 -12.20
C ASP A 113 -7.92 4.05 -10.94
N CYS A 114 -7.11 4.42 -9.92
CA CYS A 114 -7.58 5.02 -8.66
C CYS A 114 -6.90 6.37 -8.34
N PRO A 115 -6.82 7.34 -9.25
CA PRO A 115 -6.07 8.59 -9.03
C PRO A 115 -6.64 9.41 -7.85
N ASP A 116 -7.95 9.38 -7.65
CA ASP A 116 -8.61 10.13 -6.57
C ASP A 116 -8.24 9.63 -5.17
N ALA A 117 -7.85 8.36 -5.03
CA ALA A 117 -7.39 7.82 -3.76
C ALA A 117 -6.04 8.44 -3.33
N LEU A 118 -5.23 8.89 -4.29
CA LEU A 118 -3.88 9.44 -4.07
C LEU A 118 -3.85 10.98 -3.97
N TYR A 119 -4.99 11.63 -3.75
CA TYR A 119 -5.16 13.09 -3.69
C TYR A 119 -4.25 13.81 -2.68
N PHE A 120 -3.71 13.09 -1.70
CA PHE A 120 -2.83 13.60 -0.65
C PHE A 120 -1.35 13.63 -1.04
N LEU A 121 -0.93 12.99 -2.14
CA LEU A 121 0.48 12.90 -2.55
C LEU A 121 1.20 14.27 -2.57
N PRO A 122 0.58 15.38 -2.99
CA PRO A 122 1.23 16.69 -2.97
C PRO A 122 1.61 17.20 -1.56
N GLU A 123 1.06 16.62 -0.49
CA GLU A 123 1.45 16.98 0.88
C GLU A 123 2.74 16.28 1.34
N LEU A 124 3.15 15.21 0.65
CA LEU A 124 4.36 14.46 0.95
C LEU A 124 5.57 15.07 0.23
N GLU A 125 6.75 15.01 0.86
CA GLU A 125 7.99 15.47 0.24
C GLU A 125 8.49 14.50 -0.86
N GLY A 126 7.98 13.29 -0.87
CA GLY A 126 8.30 12.25 -1.83
C GLY A 126 8.21 10.86 -1.21
N GLY A 127 8.85 9.89 -1.85
CA GLY A 127 8.86 8.50 -1.41
C GLY A 127 9.27 7.56 -2.54
N LEU A 128 8.89 6.29 -2.36
CA LEU A 128 9.08 5.24 -3.37
C LEU A 128 7.82 4.38 -3.47
N PHE A 129 7.36 4.18 -4.69
CA PHE A 129 6.50 3.07 -5.04
C PHE A 129 7.34 1.86 -5.46
N SER A 130 6.93 0.68 -5.07
CA SER A 130 7.59 -0.58 -5.40
C SER A 130 7.72 -0.79 -6.92
N CYS A 131 6.70 -0.40 -7.67
CA CYS A 131 6.67 -0.54 -9.13
C CYS A 131 7.69 0.33 -9.86
N ASP A 132 8.20 1.41 -9.24
CA ASP A 132 9.20 2.29 -9.85
C ASP A 132 10.62 1.72 -9.72
N VAL A 133 10.83 0.81 -8.77
CA VAL A 133 12.15 0.27 -8.42
C VAL A 133 12.20 -1.26 -8.43
N HIS A 134 11.08 -1.91 -8.75
CA HIS A 134 10.93 -3.37 -8.85
C HIS A 134 11.31 -4.13 -7.57
N MET A 135 11.04 -3.51 -6.41
CA MET A 135 11.29 -4.06 -5.08
C MET A 135 10.04 -3.88 -4.23
N VAL A 136 9.77 -4.81 -3.32
CA VAL A 136 8.58 -4.77 -2.45
C VAL A 136 8.96 -4.94 -0.99
N LYS A 137 8.22 -4.31 -0.08
CA LYS A 137 8.27 -4.65 1.33
C LYS A 137 7.81 -6.10 1.51
N PRO A 138 8.40 -6.89 2.41
CA PRO A 138 9.36 -6.51 3.45
C PRO A 138 10.85 -6.67 3.05
N ASP A 139 11.22 -6.65 1.75
CA ASP A 139 12.62 -6.72 1.33
C ASP A 139 13.44 -5.55 1.93
N PRO A 140 14.49 -5.81 2.73
CA PRO A 140 15.32 -4.77 3.34
C PRO A 140 15.94 -3.78 2.35
N ASP A 141 16.21 -4.22 1.13
CA ASP A 141 16.86 -3.36 0.13
C ASP A 141 15.92 -2.26 -0.37
N PHE A 142 14.60 -2.48 -0.34
CA PHE A 142 13.63 -1.45 -0.65
C PHE A 142 13.64 -0.30 0.38
N TYR A 143 13.77 -0.62 1.67
CA TYR A 143 13.92 0.39 2.74
C TYR A 143 15.26 1.12 2.65
N LYS A 144 16.37 0.39 2.40
CA LYS A 144 17.69 0.98 2.22
C LYS A 144 17.72 1.99 1.07
N MET A 145 17.04 1.65 -0.05
CA MET A 145 16.91 2.56 -1.18
C MET A 145 16.23 3.89 -0.80
N LEU A 146 15.18 3.85 0.04
CA LEU A 146 14.54 5.07 0.56
C LEU A 146 15.49 5.84 1.48
N ILE A 147 16.18 5.13 2.40
CA ILE A 147 17.16 5.72 3.31
C ILE A 147 18.23 6.47 2.53
N ASP A 148 18.84 5.83 1.55
CA ASP A 148 19.92 6.40 0.73
C ASP A 148 19.41 7.59 -0.11
N LYS A 149 18.24 7.42 -0.77
CA LYS A 149 17.67 8.48 -1.64
C LYS A 149 17.38 9.79 -0.89
N TYR A 150 16.94 9.69 0.36
CA TYR A 150 16.55 10.87 1.16
C TYR A 150 17.54 11.20 2.27
N GLU A 151 18.72 10.55 2.30
CA GLU A 151 19.78 10.73 3.28
C GLU A 151 19.24 10.64 4.72
N LEU A 152 18.48 9.56 5.00
CA LEU A 152 17.82 9.38 6.28
C LEU A 152 18.74 8.72 7.31
N ASP A 153 18.60 9.14 8.56
CA ASP A 153 19.12 8.39 9.73
C ASP A 153 18.00 7.48 10.23
N PRO A 154 18.11 6.14 10.10
CA PRO A 154 17.07 5.22 10.53
C PRO A 154 16.63 5.41 11.98
N CYS A 155 17.56 5.68 12.89
CA CYS A 155 17.25 5.89 14.32
C CYS A 155 16.40 7.15 14.58
N ARG A 156 16.26 8.01 13.59
CA ARG A 156 15.42 9.22 13.65
C ARG A 156 14.15 9.10 12.81
N CYS A 157 13.91 7.92 12.22
CA CYS A 157 12.75 7.63 11.41
C CYS A 157 11.68 6.90 12.21
N VAL A 158 10.43 7.21 11.91
CA VAL A 158 9.27 6.41 12.31
C VAL A 158 8.59 5.90 11.05
N PHE A 159 8.46 4.58 10.92
CA PHE A 159 7.77 3.90 9.82
C PHE A 159 6.41 3.41 10.31
N ILE A 160 5.35 3.70 9.54
CA ILE A 160 3.95 3.37 9.86
C ILE A 160 3.39 2.50 8.75
N ASP A 161 2.97 1.28 9.10
CA ASP A 161 2.49 0.28 8.15
C ASP A 161 1.45 -0.63 8.83
N ASP A 162 0.44 -1.12 8.08
CA ASP A 162 -0.61 -1.99 8.59
C ASP A 162 -0.21 -3.48 8.63
N LEU A 163 0.93 -3.85 8.03
CA LEU A 163 1.46 -5.20 8.04
C LEU A 163 2.64 -5.34 9.00
N GLU A 164 2.51 -6.26 9.95
CA GLU A 164 3.53 -6.52 10.97
C GLU A 164 4.90 -6.87 10.36
N ALA A 165 4.93 -7.71 9.33
CA ALA A 165 6.17 -8.09 8.64
C ALA A 165 6.93 -6.88 8.06
N ASN A 166 6.21 -5.85 7.61
CA ASN A 166 6.82 -4.62 7.10
C ASN A 166 7.42 -3.77 8.23
N THR A 167 6.70 -3.67 9.36
CA THR A 167 7.21 -2.94 10.54
C THR A 167 8.39 -3.65 11.17
N GLU A 168 8.41 -4.99 11.22
CA GLU A 168 9.55 -5.78 11.68
C GLU A 168 10.80 -5.57 10.80
N ALA A 169 10.64 -5.56 9.47
CA ALA A 169 11.73 -5.30 8.53
C ALA A 169 12.32 -3.89 8.72
N ALA A 170 11.49 -2.87 8.91
CA ALA A 170 11.93 -1.51 9.19
C ALA A 170 12.66 -1.42 10.56
N ALA A 171 12.14 -2.08 11.60
CA ALA A 171 12.76 -2.13 12.92
C ALA A 171 14.13 -2.79 12.89
N ALA A 172 14.30 -3.85 12.09
CA ALA A 172 15.60 -4.52 11.91
C ALA A 172 16.68 -3.59 11.29
N LEU A 173 16.27 -2.52 10.61
CA LEU A 173 17.14 -1.48 10.08
C LEU A 173 17.37 -0.30 11.05
N GLY A 174 16.81 -0.37 12.27
CA GLY A 174 16.97 0.64 13.31
C GLY A 174 15.92 1.74 13.32
N MET A 175 14.85 1.63 12.53
CA MET A 175 13.74 2.57 12.58
C MET A 175 12.83 2.31 13.79
N HIS A 176 12.23 3.38 14.32
CA HIS A 176 11.04 3.24 15.14
C HIS A 176 9.86 2.84 14.27
N THR A 177 8.96 2.01 14.77
CA THR A 177 7.82 1.53 13.97
C THR A 177 6.52 1.66 14.72
N ILE A 178 5.44 1.88 13.96
CA ILE A 178 4.06 1.86 14.44
C ILE A 178 3.29 0.87 13.56
N HIS A 179 2.83 -0.24 14.15
CA HIS A 179 1.89 -1.12 13.49
C HIS A 179 0.52 -0.45 13.48
N PHE A 180 0.11 0.02 12.32
CA PHE A 180 -1.10 0.81 12.13
C PHE A 180 -2.37 -0.03 12.27
N LYS A 181 -3.33 0.48 13.03
CA LYS A 181 -4.69 -0.07 13.14
C LYS A 181 -5.75 0.99 12.84
N THR A 182 -5.59 2.17 13.42
CA THR A 182 -6.42 3.36 13.17
C THR A 182 -5.58 4.61 13.23
N PRO A 183 -6.00 5.72 12.61
CA PRO A 183 -5.31 7.00 12.72
C PRO A 183 -5.11 7.46 14.17
N GLU A 184 -6.14 7.31 15.01
CA GLU A 184 -6.11 7.72 16.42
C GLU A 184 -5.10 6.92 17.23
N GLN A 185 -5.02 5.60 16.99
CA GLN A 185 -4.00 4.74 17.63
C GLN A 185 -2.61 5.16 17.18
N ALA A 186 -2.40 5.37 15.87
CA ALA A 186 -1.09 5.74 15.34
C ALA A 186 -0.61 7.11 15.85
N GLU A 187 -1.51 8.08 15.99
CA GLU A 187 -1.21 9.38 16.60
C GLU A 187 -0.80 9.21 18.07
N ALA A 188 -1.57 8.44 18.86
CA ALA A 188 -1.26 8.20 20.28
C ALA A 188 0.07 7.47 20.48
N ASP A 189 0.39 6.50 19.61
CA ASP A 189 1.66 5.79 19.68
C ASP A 189 2.83 6.67 19.21
N LEU A 190 2.61 7.55 18.26
CA LEU A 190 3.58 8.55 17.86
C LEU A 190 3.90 9.52 18.99
N GLU A 191 2.90 10.03 19.71
CA GLU A 191 3.09 10.92 20.88
C GLU A 191 3.94 10.24 21.95
N LYS A 192 3.67 8.96 22.26
CA LYS A 192 4.49 8.19 23.21
C LYS A 192 5.95 8.05 22.76
N LEU A 193 6.19 7.77 21.48
CA LEU A 193 7.54 7.67 20.93
C LEU A 193 8.31 9.00 21.00
N LEU A 194 7.61 10.11 20.96
CA LEU A 194 8.19 11.46 20.98
C LEU A 194 8.35 12.03 22.39
N GLY A 195 7.88 11.32 23.41
CA GLY A 195 8.04 11.72 24.81
C GLY A 195 7.13 12.86 25.27
N HIS A 196 5.97 12.99 24.64
CA HIS A 196 4.91 13.94 25.02
C HIS A 196 3.79 13.24 25.77
#